data_ff7e12b9c2cf1480da81c7b054534535
#
_entry.id   ff7e12b9c2cf1480da81c7b054534535
#
_cell.length_a   1.000
_cell.length_b   1.000
_cell.length_c   1.000
_cell.angle_alpha   90.00
_cell.angle_beta   90.00
_cell.angle_gamma   90.00
#
_symmetry.space_group_name_H-M   'P 1'
#
loop_
_entity.id
_entity.type
_entity.pdbx_description
1 polymer ?
#
loop_
_entity_poly.entity_id
_entity_poly.type
_entity_poly.pdbx_seq_one_letter_code
_entity_poly.pdbx_strand_id
1 'polypeptide(L)'
;MSNLLAPSDAAYWILLARVLLALPFLYSGVDKSWLWSAAQREVAASGLPWPTLLHLVTVLVQLGGGLSLLLGIEPRLGALVLLVFLIPVTVMYHPFWKRSGADFVTEADHFLSNLAIIGGMLVIVALGGGPINLVDHSFSQLLESLSVNHGVAP
;
A
#
# COMPACT_ATOMS: atom_id res chain seq x y z
N MET A 1 5.75 -18.05 29.83
CA MET A 1 4.59 -17.70 29.03
C MET A 1 4.81 -18.36 27.68
N SER A 2 4.11 -19.46 27.42
CA SER A 2 4.20 -20.27 26.21
C SER A 2 3.74 -19.42 25.00
N ASN A 3 4.49 -19.51 23.90
CA ASN A 3 4.16 -18.89 22.62
C ASN A 3 2.69 -19.17 22.28
N LEU A 4 1.86 -18.13 22.26
CA LEU A 4 0.43 -18.23 21.95
C LEU A 4 0.17 -18.74 20.51
N LEU A 5 1.19 -18.70 19.65
CA LEU A 5 1.12 -19.18 18.27
C LEU A 5 2.42 -19.93 17.94
N ALA A 6 2.31 -21.08 17.28
CA ALA A 6 3.47 -21.73 16.69
C ALA A 6 4.07 -20.85 15.58
N PRO A 7 5.38 -20.92 15.29
CA PRO A 7 5.99 -20.13 14.20
C PRO A 7 5.29 -20.29 12.85
N SER A 8 4.71 -21.46 12.57
CA SER A 8 3.89 -21.75 11.39
C SER A 8 2.60 -20.90 11.37
N ASP A 9 1.98 -20.69 12.53
CA ASP A 9 0.73 -19.96 12.64
C ASP A 9 0.93 -18.46 12.37
N ALA A 10 2.05 -17.89 12.85
CA ALA A 10 2.41 -16.51 12.57
C ALA A 10 2.56 -16.23 11.08
N ALA A 11 3.07 -17.17 10.30
CA ALA A 11 3.20 -17.03 8.84
C ALA A 11 1.85 -16.85 8.14
N TYR A 12 0.84 -17.63 8.54
CA TYR A 12 -0.51 -17.52 7.98
C TYR A 12 -1.21 -16.22 8.39
N TRP A 13 -1.01 -15.74 9.62
CA TRP A 13 -1.56 -14.46 10.07
C TRP A 13 -0.94 -13.28 9.30
N ILE A 14 0.37 -13.31 9.04
CA ILE A 14 1.03 -12.27 8.24
C ILE A 14 0.53 -12.32 6.79
N LEU A 15 0.37 -13.50 6.20
CA LEU A 15 -0.20 -13.65 4.86
C LEU A 15 -1.63 -13.08 4.82
N LEU A 16 -2.48 -13.42 5.79
CA LEU A 16 -3.84 -12.90 5.87
C LEU A 16 -3.84 -11.37 5.98
N ALA A 17 -2.98 -10.80 6.84
CA ALA A 17 -2.84 -9.35 6.99
C ALA A 17 -2.46 -8.68 5.66
N ARG A 18 -1.51 -9.26 4.90
CA ARG A 18 -1.11 -8.76 3.58
C ARG A 18 -2.27 -8.80 2.59
N VAL A 19 -3.00 -9.91 2.54
CA VAL A 19 -4.18 -10.05 1.66
C VAL A 19 -5.21 -8.97 1.98
N LEU A 20 -5.56 -8.82 3.26
CA LEU A 20 -6.54 -7.81 3.70
C LEU A 20 -6.07 -6.38 3.40
N LEU A 21 -4.78 -6.08 3.55
CA LEU A 21 -4.21 -4.78 3.22
C LEU A 21 -4.15 -4.52 1.70
N ALA A 22 -3.97 -5.56 0.89
CA ALA A 22 -3.92 -5.44 -0.57
C ALA A 22 -5.30 -5.17 -1.20
N LEU A 23 -6.36 -5.76 -0.64
CA LEU A 23 -7.71 -5.74 -1.22
C LEU A 23 -8.25 -4.34 -1.54
N PRO A 24 -8.22 -3.35 -0.63
CA PRO A 24 -8.76 -2.01 -0.92
C PRO A 24 -8.02 -1.33 -2.08
N PHE A 25 -6.73 -1.52 -2.21
CA PHE A 25 -5.93 -0.93 -3.30
C PHE A 25 -6.19 -1.64 -4.62
N LEU A 26 -6.24 -2.96 -4.64
CA LEU A 26 -6.56 -3.74 -5.84
C LEU A 26 -7.97 -3.42 -6.33
N TYR A 27 -8.95 -3.41 -5.42
CA TYR A 27 -10.32 -3.03 -5.76
C TYR A 27 -10.39 -1.62 -6.36
N SER A 28 -9.79 -0.65 -5.67
CA SER A 28 -9.78 0.76 -6.13
C SER A 28 -9.01 0.93 -7.45
N GLY A 29 -7.90 0.24 -7.63
CA GLY A 29 -7.12 0.29 -8.86
C GLY A 29 -7.87 -0.29 -10.06
N VAL A 30 -8.55 -1.42 -9.87
CA VAL A 30 -9.40 -2.04 -10.91
C VAL A 30 -10.58 -1.14 -11.23
N ASP A 31 -11.30 -0.64 -10.23
CA ASP A 31 -12.45 0.26 -10.39
C ASP A 31 -12.07 1.51 -11.18
N LYS A 32 -10.96 2.17 -10.81
CA LYS A 32 -10.44 3.35 -11.51
C LYS A 32 -9.95 3.05 -12.93
N SER A 33 -9.51 1.84 -13.18
CA SER A 33 -9.15 1.40 -14.54
C SER A 33 -10.38 1.18 -15.40
N TRP A 34 -11.43 0.61 -14.83
CA TRP A 34 -12.70 0.33 -15.53
C TRP A 34 -13.50 1.62 -15.77
N LEU A 35 -13.63 2.46 -14.74
CA LEU A 35 -14.34 3.74 -14.80
C LEU A 35 -13.40 4.90 -15.12
N TRP A 36 -12.48 4.72 -16.07
CA TRP A 36 -11.38 5.64 -16.37
C TRP A 36 -11.83 7.10 -16.50
N SER A 37 -12.85 7.38 -17.30
CA SER A 37 -13.30 8.75 -17.55
C SER A 37 -13.97 9.40 -16.33
N ALA A 38 -14.60 8.63 -15.45
CA ALA A 38 -15.21 9.14 -14.23
C ALA A 38 -14.12 9.46 -13.18
N ALA A 39 -13.19 8.53 -12.98
CA ALA A 39 -12.07 8.70 -12.04
C ALA A 39 -11.13 9.85 -12.47
N GLN A 40 -10.90 10.01 -13.77
CA GLN A 40 -10.12 11.14 -14.32
C GLN A 40 -10.79 12.49 -14.03
N ARG A 41 -12.13 12.58 -14.12
CA ARG A 41 -12.87 13.80 -13.74
C ARG A 41 -12.75 14.13 -12.25
N GLU A 42 -12.75 13.11 -11.39
CA GLU A 42 -12.54 13.28 -9.96
C GLU A 42 -11.15 13.88 -9.68
N VAL A 43 -10.10 13.34 -10.30
CA VAL A 43 -8.74 13.90 -10.16
C VAL A 43 -8.68 15.33 -10.72
N ALA A 44 -9.32 15.60 -11.85
CA ALA A 44 -9.37 16.96 -12.42
C ALA A 44 -10.10 17.95 -11.49
N ALA A 45 -11.15 17.51 -10.79
CA ALA A 45 -11.90 18.32 -9.84
C ALA A 45 -11.10 18.67 -8.59
N SER A 46 -10.03 17.92 -8.27
CA SER A 46 -9.12 18.25 -7.15
C SER A 46 -8.26 19.50 -7.39
N GLY A 47 -8.24 20.03 -8.61
CA GLY A 47 -7.43 21.20 -8.99
C GLY A 47 -5.94 20.92 -9.16
N LEU A 48 -5.53 19.67 -9.11
CA LEU A 48 -4.13 19.28 -9.31
C LEU A 48 -3.74 19.38 -10.80
N PRO A 49 -2.46 19.72 -11.10
CA PRO A 49 -1.96 19.71 -12.46
C PRO A 49 -1.88 18.29 -13.04
N TRP A 50 -1.98 18.17 -14.35
CA TRP A 50 -1.84 16.91 -15.11
C TRP A 50 -2.76 15.77 -14.63
N PRO A 51 -4.08 15.95 -14.58
CA PRO A 51 -5.00 14.97 -14.01
C PRO A 51 -4.90 13.56 -14.63
N THR A 52 -4.64 13.48 -15.94
CA THR A 52 -4.45 12.19 -16.63
C THR A 52 -3.21 11.44 -16.12
N LEU A 53 -2.09 12.16 -15.95
CA LEU A 53 -0.87 11.56 -15.42
C LEU A 53 -1.04 11.11 -13.97
N LEU A 54 -1.65 11.96 -13.13
CA LEU A 54 -1.91 11.62 -11.73
C LEU A 54 -2.86 10.43 -11.60
N HIS A 55 -3.89 10.35 -12.46
CA HIS A 55 -4.79 9.22 -12.51
C HIS A 55 -4.04 7.93 -12.89
N LEU A 56 -3.21 7.97 -13.94
CA LEU A 56 -2.39 6.83 -14.36
C LEU A 56 -1.45 6.37 -13.23
N VAL A 57 -0.75 7.30 -12.60
CA VAL A 57 0.13 7.00 -11.45
C VAL A 57 -0.66 6.37 -10.30
N THR A 58 -1.85 6.89 -10.01
CA THR A 58 -2.75 6.31 -8.98
C THR A 58 -3.07 4.85 -9.28
N VAL A 59 -3.49 4.53 -10.50
CA VAL A 59 -3.80 3.15 -10.92
C VAL A 59 -2.57 2.25 -10.82
N LEU A 60 -1.43 2.70 -11.34
CA LEU A 60 -0.18 1.92 -11.30
C LEU A 60 0.30 1.66 -9.87
N VAL A 61 0.23 2.66 -9.00
CA VAL A 61 0.62 2.53 -7.59
C VAL A 61 -0.32 1.57 -6.85
N GLN A 62 -1.62 1.72 -7.04
CA GLN A 62 -2.61 0.87 -6.36
C GLN A 62 -2.54 -0.59 -6.83
N LEU A 63 -2.47 -0.84 -8.13
CA LEU A 63 -2.37 -2.19 -8.67
C LEU A 63 -0.99 -2.80 -8.39
N GLY A 64 0.08 -2.08 -8.67
CA GLY A 64 1.44 -2.57 -8.48
C GLY A 64 1.76 -2.85 -7.01
N GLY A 65 1.48 -1.90 -6.12
CA GLY A 65 1.67 -2.06 -4.68
C GLY A 65 0.74 -3.12 -4.08
N GLY A 66 -0.53 -3.16 -4.51
CA GLY A 66 -1.48 -4.17 -4.09
C GLY A 66 -1.07 -5.59 -4.51
N LEU A 67 -0.61 -5.77 -5.76
CA LEU A 67 -0.09 -7.06 -6.25
C LEU A 67 1.21 -7.45 -5.53
N SER A 68 2.10 -6.49 -5.28
CA SER A 68 3.32 -6.71 -4.50
C SER A 68 2.99 -7.31 -3.13
N LEU A 69 2.03 -6.72 -2.40
CA LEU A 69 1.57 -7.24 -1.12
C LEU A 69 0.91 -8.62 -1.24
N LEU A 70 -0.04 -8.77 -2.19
CA LEU A 70 -0.80 -10.00 -2.36
C LEU A 70 0.11 -11.19 -2.67
N LEU A 71 1.00 -11.03 -3.64
CA LEU A 71 1.90 -12.08 -4.12
C LEU A 71 3.14 -12.26 -3.25
N GLY A 72 3.44 -11.30 -2.37
CA GLY A 72 4.66 -11.30 -1.56
C GLY A 72 5.93 -10.99 -2.36
N ILE A 73 5.80 -10.30 -3.49
CA ILE A 73 6.93 -9.84 -4.30
C ILE A 73 7.36 -8.48 -3.76
N GLU A 74 8.52 -8.41 -3.13
CA GLU A 74 9.01 -7.18 -2.46
C GLU A 74 7.95 -6.47 -1.58
N PRO A 75 7.30 -7.19 -0.63
CA PRO A 75 6.15 -6.66 0.10
C PRO A 75 6.47 -5.41 0.92
N ARG A 76 7.73 -5.23 1.36
CA ARG A 76 8.17 -4.00 2.04
C ARG A 76 8.13 -2.80 1.11
N LEU A 77 8.61 -2.97 -0.13
CA LEU A 77 8.59 -1.90 -1.13
C LEU A 77 7.16 -1.57 -1.54
N GLY A 78 6.33 -2.59 -1.80
CA GLY A 78 4.92 -2.39 -2.10
C GLY A 78 4.18 -1.64 -1.00
N ALA A 79 4.38 -2.04 0.26
CA ALA A 79 3.80 -1.35 1.42
C ALA A 79 4.29 0.10 1.54
N LEU A 80 5.59 0.35 1.33
CA LEU A 80 6.15 1.70 1.38
C LEU A 80 5.57 2.61 0.29
N VAL A 81 5.47 2.13 -0.94
CA VAL A 81 4.90 2.88 -2.08
C VAL A 81 3.43 3.22 -1.82
N LEU A 82 2.64 2.23 -1.35
CA LEU A 82 1.24 2.45 -0.99
C LEU A 82 1.08 3.42 0.19
N LEU A 83 1.94 3.35 1.18
CA LEU A 83 1.96 4.25 2.34
C LEU A 83 2.23 5.70 1.91
N VAL A 84 3.28 5.93 1.12
CA VAL A 84 3.64 7.26 0.59
C VAL A 84 2.49 7.82 -0.27
N PHE A 85 1.81 6.98 -1.04
CA PHE A 85 0.64 7.36 -1.82
C PHE A 85 -0.57 7.69 -0.94
N LEU A 86 -0.86 6.87 0.09
CA LEU A 86 -2.09 6.96 0.87
C LEU A 86 -2.12 8.21 1.78
N ILE A 87 -0.97 8.66 2.29
CA ILE A 87 -0.90 9.83 3.17
C ILE A 87 -1.46 11.09 2.49
N PRO A 88 -0.95 11.57 1.34
CA PRO A 88 -1.48 12.75 0.70
C PRO A 88 -2.92 12.56 0.21
N VAL A 89 -3.26 11.39 -0.31
CA VAL A 89 -4.63 11.07 -0.76
C VAL A 89 -5.62 11.21 0.40
N THR A 90 -5.28 10.67 1.58
CA THR A 90 -6.15 10.76 2.77
C THR A 90 -6.42 12.21 3.17
N VAL A 91 -5.38 13.03 3.23
CA VAL A 91 -5.50 14.44 3.62
C VAL A 91 -6.27 15.26 2.58
N MET A 92 -6.10 14.96 1.31
CA MET A 92 -6.73 15.72 0.21
C MET A 92 -8.19 15.34 -0.04
N TYR A 93 -8.50 14.06 0.00
CA TYR A 93 -9.82 13.55 -0.38
C TYR A 93 -10.77 13.40 0.83
N HIS A 94 -10.24 13.26 2.05
CA HIS A 94 -11.02 13.09 3.28
C HIS A 94 -10.78 14.20 4.31
N PRO A 95 -10.95 15.51 3.94
CA PRO A 95 -10.73 16.63 4.84
C PRO A 95 -11.95 16.82 5.76
N PHE A 96 -12.20 15.92 6.71
CA PHE A 96 -13.34 15.93 7.61
C PHE A 96 -13.44 17.23 8.41
N TRP A 97 -12.33 17.90 8.70
CA TRP A 97 -12.29 19.21 9.38
C TRP A 97 -12.89 20.37 8.56
N LYS A 98 -13.19 20.14 7.27
CA LYS A 98 -13.88 21.10 6.39
C LYS A 98 -15.36 20.76 6.21
N ARG A 99 -15.88 19.76 6.90
CA ARG A 99 -17.24 19.25 6.76
C ARG A 99 -18.03 19.45 8.04
N SER A 100 -19.35 19.23 7.99
CA SER A 100 -20.27 19.30 9.13
C SER A 100 -21.40 18.29 8.98
N GLY A 101 -22.09 17.97 10.09
CA GLY A 101 -23.20 17.03 10.08
C GLY A 101 -22.82 15.64 9.62
N ALA A 102 -23.64 15.02 8.77
CA ALA A 102 -23.41 13.67 8.27
C ALA A 102 -22.13 13.54 7.43
N ASP A 103 -21.79 14.56 6.64
CA ASP A 103 -20.57 14.56 5.83
C ASP A 103 -19.30 14.55 6.70
N PHE A 104 -19.32 15.23 7.85
CA PHE A 104 -18.21 15.16 8.82
C PHE A 104 -17.97 13.73 9.29
N VAL A 105 -19.03 13.00 9.65
CA VAL A 105 -18.93 11.63 10.14
C VAL A 105 -18.37 10.73 9.03
N THR A 106 -18.92 10.80 7.84
CA THR A 106 -18.49 9.97 6.70
C THR A 106 -17.02 10.21 6.35
N GLU A 107 -16.61 11.47 6.25
CA GLU A 107 -15.21 11.80 5.92
C GLU A 107 -14.24 11.44 7.05
N ALA A 108 -14.66 11.56 8.32
CA ALA A 108 -13.87 11.13 9.46
C ALA A 108 -13.68 9.61 9.48
N ASP A 109 -14.73 8.84 9.18
CA ASP A 109 -14.66 7.38 9.08
C ASP A 109 -13.69 6.93 7.97
N HIS A 110 -13.72 7.55 6.81
CA HIS A 110 -12.77 7.29 5.73
C HIS A 110 -11.35 7.66 6.12
N PHE A 111 -11.14 8.82 6.74
CA PHE A 111 -9.83 9.26 7.23
C PHE A 111 -9.24 8.28 8.25
N LEU A 112 -10.03 7.88 9.24
CA LEU A 112 -9.59 6.95 10.28
C LEU A 112 -9.35 5.54 9.73
N SER A 113 -10.16 5.09 8.76
CA SER A 113 -9.95 3.82 8.05
C SER A 113 -8.62 3.83 7.30
N ASN A 114 -8.30 4.90 6.59
CA ASN A 114 -7.03 5.04 5.91
C ASN A 114 -5.85 5.11 6.92
N LEU A 115 -6.04 5.76 8.07
CA LEU A 115 -5.03 5.79 9.13
C LEU A 115 -4.75 4.37 9.69
N ALA A 116 -5.78 3.54 9.84
CA ALA A 116 -5.61 2.14 10.24
C ALA A 116 -4.84 1.33 9.17
N ILE A 117 -5.13 1.54 7.89
CA ILE A 117 -4.39 0.92 6.77
C ILE A 117 -2.92 1.38 6.79
N ILE A 118 -2.64 2.67 7.00
CA ILE A 118 -1.28 3.21 7.16
C ILE A 118 -0.56 2.50 8.31
N GLY A 119 -1.22 2.30 9.45
CA GLY A 119 -0.67 1.55 10.56
C GLY A 119 -0.28 0.11 10.18
N GLY A 120 -1.15 -0.59 9.46
CA GLY A 120 -0.85 -1.92 8.93
C GLY A 120 0.33 -1.93 7.95
N MET A 121 0.41 -0.93 7.04
CA MET A 121 1.54 -0.80 6.11
C MET A 121 2.87 -0.56 6.84
N LEU A 122 2.88 0.25 7.89
CA LEU A 122 4.06 0.49 8.72
C LEU A 122 4.58 -0.80 9.35
N VAL A 123 3.70 -1.70 9.78
CA VAL A 123 4.09 -3.02 10.31
C VAL A 123 4.78 -3.86 9.22
N ILE A 124 4.22 -3.90 8.00
CA ILE A 124 4.85 -4.62 6.88
C ILE A 124 6.20 -4.01 6.49
N VAL A 125 6.32 -2.69 6.46
CA VAL A 125 7.59 -2.00 6.18
C VAL A 125 8.65 -2.34 7.24
N ALA A 126 8.28 -2.32 8.52
CA ALA A 126 9.20 -2.56 9.63
C ALA A 126 9.61 -4.04 9.74
N LEU A 127 8.64 -4.95 9.74
CA LEU A 127 8.86 -6.37 10.04
C LEU A 127 8.97 -7.26 8.79
N GLY A 128 8.52 -6.78 7.63
CA GLY A 128 8.46 -7.55 6.39
C GLY A 128 7.11 -8.23 6.17
N GLY A 129 6.98 -8.85 5.01
CA GLY A 129 5.75 -9.52 4.56
C GLY A 129 5.60 -10.97 5.01
N GLY A 130 6.48 -11.46 5.90
CA GLY A 130 6.47 -12.86 6.36
C GLY A 130 7.11 -13.83 5.36
N PRO A 131 7.17 -15.12 5.70
CA PRO A 131 7.91 -16.12 4.94
C PRO A 131 7.16 -16.70 3.74
N ILE A 132 5.85 -16.47 3.62
CA ILE A 132 5.03 -17.01 2.51
C ILE A 132 5.06 -16.01 1.35
N ASN A 133 5.98 -16.18 0.42
CA ASN A 133 6.21 -15.31 -0.73
C ASN A 133 6.26 -16.12 -2.03
N LEU A 134 5.82 -15.51 -3.14
CA LEU A 134 5.87 -16.15 -4.44
C LEU A 134 7.30 -16.15 -5.02
N VAL A 135 8.09 -15.13 -4.67
CA VAL A 135 9.48 -14.96 -5.09
C VAL A 135 10.32 -14.65 -3.85
N ASP A 136 11.26 -15.54 -3.56
CA ASP A 136 12.13 -15.48 -2.38
C ASP A 136 13.39 -14.61 -2.64
N HIS A 137 13.22 -13.50 -3.32
CA HIS A 137 14.29 -12.54 -3.55
C HIS A 137 13.98 -11.25 -2.78
N SER A 138 14.55 -11.13 -1.58
CA SER A 138 14.46 -9.86 -0.88
C SER A 138 15.40 -8.85 -1.53
N PHE A 139 14.94 -7.61 -1.65
CA PHE A 139 15.75 -6.46 -2.12
C PHE A 139 17.08 -6.34 -1.35
N SER A 140 17.14 -6.80 -0.12
CA SER A 140 18.37 -6.92 0.68
C SER A 140 19.39 -7.86 0.04
N GLN A 141 18.98 -9.00 -0.54
CA GLN A 141 19.88 -9.93 -1.22
C GLN A 141 20.42 -9.32 -2.53
N LEU A 142 19.60 -8.53 -3.23
CA LEU A 142 20.04 -7.79 -4.41
C LEU A 142 21.08 -6.73 -4.03
N LEU A 143 20.86 -5.97 -2.97
CA LEU A 143 21.82 -4.98 -2.47
C LEU A 143 23.11 -5.64 -2.00
N GLU A 144 23.02 -6.79 -1.34
CA GLU A 144 24.16 -7.56 -0.88
C GLU A 144 24.99 -8.09 -2.05
N SER A 145 24.34 -8.61 -3.10
CA SER A 145 24.99 -9.04 -4.32
C SER A 145 25.70 -7.91 -5.08
N LEU A 146 25.11 -6.71 -5.08
CA LEU A 146 25.71 -5.51 -5.69
C LEU A 146 26.88 -4.96 -4.85
N SER A 147 26.79 -5.04 -3.51
CA SER A 147 27.87 -4.59 -2.63
C SER A 147 29.10 -5.50 -2.68
N VAL A 148 28.90 -6.80 -2.80
CA VAL A 148 29.99 -7.78 -2.96
C VAL A 148 30.69 -7.63 -4.30
N ASN A 149 29.98 -7.22 -5.35
CA ASN A 149 30.57 -7.05 -6.69
C ASN A 149 31.36 -5.72 -6.84
N HIS A 150 31.25 -4.79 -5.86
CA HIS A 150 32.03 -3.56 -5.79
C HIS A 150 33.06 -3.57 -4.64
N GLY A 151 33.15 -4.65 -3.88
CA GLY A 151 34.19 -4.87 -2.87
C GLY A 151 35.54 -5.20 -3.54
N VAL A 152 36.37 -4.17 -3.61
CA VAL A 152 37.78 -4.25 -3.95
C VAL A 152 38.42 -5.42 -3.23
N ALA A 153 38.94 -6.37 -4.02
CA ALA A 153 39.85 -7.39 -3.51
C ALA A 153 41.08 -6.69 -2.89
N PRO A 154 41.65 -7.22 -1.81
CA PRO A 154 42.81 -6.68 -1.17
C PRO A 154 44.06 -6.70 -2.04
#